data_dc62e02d9a7b7770ceb5fb32cc57d727
#
_entry.id   dc62e02d9a7b7770ceb5fb32cc57d727
#
_cell.length_a   1.000
_cell.length_b   1.000
_cell.length_c   1.000
_cell.angle_alpha   90.00
_cell.angle_beta   90.00
_cell.angle_gamma   90.00
#
_symmetry.space_group_name_H-M   'P 1'
#
loop_
_entity.id
_entity.type
_entity.pdbx_description
1 polymer ?
#
loop_
_entity_poly.entity_id
_entity_poly.type
_entity_poly.pdbx_seq_one_letter_code
_entity_poly.pdbx_strand_id
1 'polypeptide(L)'
;GLVTLRLREFVFSLVTYAIAVVAATIAQNWSFLGGSDGLRGIPPLSLALPGMTLGAANDRELWPFAFALLVVVIYLVDRFRHSRLGSAAIMTHLNPRLAIVSGIDPQQVRLKVFLFSAPITASAGWLYAYQRAYVSADILDSYFLILMLTAVVLIGRRLLLGPLIATVMILTQ
;
A
#
# COMPACT_ATOMS: atom_id res chain seq x y z
N GLY A 1 -9.97 -22.18 -20.53
CA GLY A 1 -10.52 -20.86 -20.25
C GLY A 1 -10.35 -20.30 -18.84
N LEU A 2 -11.06 -20.81 -17.82
CA LEU A 2 -11.00 -20.32 -16.43
C LEU A 2 -9.66 -20.62 -15.74
N VAL A 3 -9.12 -21.78 -15.97
CA VAL A 3 -7.83 -22.22 -15.43
C VAL A 3 -6.68 -21.32 -15.91
N THR A 4 -6.68 -20.98 -17.21
CA THR A 4 -5.62 -20.13 -17.79
C THR A 4 -5.65 -18.70 -17.28
N LEU A 5 -6.83 -18.15 -16.97
CA LEU A 5 -6.95 -16.81 -16.35
C LEU A 5 -6.45 -16.82 -14.90
N ARG A 6 -6.77 -17.86 -14.14
CA ARG A 6 -6.28 -18.05 -12.76
C ARG A 6 -4.78 -18.23 -12.70
N LEU A 7 -4.20 -18.98 -13.65
CA LEU A 7 -2.75 -19.14 -13.79
C LEU A 7 -2.06 -17.79 -14.05
N ARG A 8 -2.62 -16.95 -14.91
CA ARG A 8 -2.07 -15.62 -15.20
C ARG A 8 -2.08 -14.70 -13.96
N GLU A 9 -3.14 -14.78 -13.16
CA GLU A 9 -3.22 -14.02 -11.90
C GLU A 9 -2.20 -14.50 -10.88
N PHE A 10 -2.05 -15.80 -10.75
CA PHE A 10 -1.07 -16.41 -9.86
C PHE A 10 0.37 -16.08 -10.29
N VAL A 11 0.69 -16.18 -11.57
CA VAL A 11 2.02 -15.84 -12.11
C VAL A 11 2.33 -14.36 -11.87
N PHE A 12 1.37 -13.45 -12.08
CA PHE A 12 1.57 -12.04 -11.80
C PHE A 12 1.89 -11.78 -10.32
N SER A 13 1.15 -12.40 -9.40
CA SER A 13 1.39 -12.29 -7.96
C SER A 13 2.76 -12.87 -7.57
N LEU A 14 3.16 -13.98 -8.17
CA LEU A 14 4.43 -14.63 -7.90
C LEU A 14 5.62 -13.79 -8.40
N VAL A 15 5.49 -13.20 -9.58
CA VAL A 15 6.52 -12.32 -10.14
C VAL A 15 6.66 -11.04 -9.31
N THR A 16 5.55 -10.42 -8.90
CA THR A 16 5.60 -9.21 -8.06
C THR A 16 6.20 -9.51 -6.69
N TYR A 17 5.89 -10.66 -6.09
CA TYR A 17 6.52 -11.11 -4.85
C TYR A 17 8.02 -11.35 -5.01
N ALA A 18 8.43 -12.02 -6.09
CA ALA A 18 9.85 -12.26 -6.38
C ALA A 18 10.61 -10.93 -6.53
N ILE A 19 10.04 -9.95 -7.22
CA ILE A 19 10.64 -8.60 -7.34
C ILE A 19 10.76 -7.94 -5.95
N ALA A 20 9.75 -8.08 -5.10
CA ALA A 20 9.79 -7.52 -3.75
C ALA A 20 10.89 -8.17 -2.89
N VAL A 21 11.07 -9.50 -2.98
CA VAL A 21 12.14 -10.23 -2.30
C VAL A 21 13.52 -9.79 -2.79
N VAL A 22 13.70 -9.64 -4.11
CA VAL A 22 14.95 -9.13 -4.69
C VAL A 22 15.23 -7.71 -4.21
N ALA A 23 14.22 -6.84 -4.19
CA ALA A 23 14.36 -5.47 -3.69
C ALA A 23 14.74 -5.44 -2.20
N ALA A 24 14.13 -6.31 -1.38
CA ALA A 24 14.48 -6.48 0.04
C ALA A 24 15.93 -6.93 0.21
N THR A 25 16.36 -7.92 -0.58
CA THR A 25 17.74 -8.43 -0.54
C THR A 25 18.75 -7.36 -0.96
N ILE A 26 18.43 -6.55 -1.98
CA ILE A 26 19.26 -5.41 -2.39
C ILE A 26 19.34 -4.39 -1.25
N ALA A 27 18.20 -4.05 -0.62
CA ALA A 27 18.16 -3.09 0.48
C ALA A 27 19.00 -3.55 1.69
N GLN A 28 18.98 -4.86 2.03
CA GLN A 28 19.78 -5.45 3.11
C GLN A 28 21.29 -5.42 2.82
N ASN A 29 21.68 -5.51 1.57
CA ASN A 29 23.10 -5.56 1.19
C ASN A 29 23.67 -4.19 0.76
N TRP A 30 22.83 -3.17 0.63
CA TRP A 30 23.27 -1.85 0.16
C TRP A 30 23.58 -0.94 1.34
N SER A 31 24.86 -0.63 1.53
CA SER A 31 25.35 0.24 2.63
C SER A 31 24.73 1.65 2.64
N PHE A 32 24.38 2.19 1.47
CA PHE A 32 23.71 3.49 1.36
C PHE A 32 22.30 3.51 2.00
N LEU A 33 21.62 2.38 2.01
CA LEU A 33 20.30 2.20 2.64
C LEU A 33 20.40 1.71 4.10
N GLY A 34 21.60 1.71 4.67
CA GLY A 34 21.86 1.24 6.03
C GLY A 34 22.11 -0.27 6.15
N GLY A 35 22.01 -1.02 5.06
CA GLY A 35 22.25 -2.47 5.02
C GLY A 35 21.34 -3.23 5.97
N SER A 36 21.88 -4.26 6.63
CA SER A 36 21.19 -5.07 7.65
C SER A 36 20.87 -4.27 8.94
N ASP A 37 21.64 -3.22 9.24
CA ASP A 37 21.44 -2.41 10.44
C ASP A 37 20.36 -1.36 10.30
N GLY A 38 19.89 -1.11 9.07
CA GLY A 38 18.88 -0.13 8.74
C GLY A 38 19.34 1.32 8.89
N LEU A 39 18.46 2.25 8.48
CA LEU A 39 18.66 3.69 8.63
C LEU A 39 18.18 4.14 10.02
N ARG A 40 19.11 4.62 10.85
CA ARG A 40 18.84 5.14 12.19
C ARG A 40 18.98 6.67 12.21
N GLY A 41 18.25 7.32 13.14
CA GLY A 41 18.38 8.75 13.37
C GLY A 41 17.71 9.60 12.29
N ILE A 42 16.57 9.15 11.76
CA ILE A 42 15.75 9.95 10.86
C ILE A 42 15.30 11.19 11.65
N PRO A 43 15.66 12.41 11.18
CA PRO A 43 15.30 13.64 11.88
C PRO A 43 13.77 13.78 11.97
N PRO A 44 13.25 14.38 13.05
CA PRO A 44 11.81 14.60 13.18
C PRO A 44 11.28 15.44 12.01
N LEU A 45 10.03 15.18 11.64
CA LEU A 45 9.37 15.87 10.55
C LEU A 45 9.27 17.37 10.89
N SER A 46 10.06 18.21 10.21
CA SER A 46 9.95 19.66 10.32
C SER A 46 9.45 20.24 9.00
N LEU A 47 8.15 20.54 8.93
CA LEU A 47 7.58 21.31 7.84
C LEU A 47 7.66 22.81 8.19
N ALA A 48 8.64 23.47 7.63
CA ALA A 48 8.73 24.92 7.69
C ALA A 48 7.76 25.53 6.66
N LEU A 49 6.56 25.87 7.11
CA LEU A 49 5.65 26.72 6.35
C LEU A 49 5.93 28.20 6.72
N PRO A 50 5.83 29.15 5.77
CA PRO A 50 6.04 30.56 6.07
C PRO A 50 5.02 31.03 7.10
N GLY A 51 5.48 31.20 8.37
CA GLY A 51 4.69 31.63 9.52
C GLY A 51 4.32 30.57 10.56
N MET A 52 4.57 29.29 10.32
CA MET A 52 4.37 28.21 11.30
C MET A 52 5.40 27.10 11.08
N THR A 53 6.20 26.83 12.09
CA THR A 53 7.01 25.60 12.15
C THR A 53 6.16 24.48 12.73
N LEU A 54 5.58 23.66 11.84
CA LEU A 54 4.93 22.41 12.24
C LEU A 54 6.03 21.36 12.39
N GLY A 55 6.59 21.23 13.56
CA GLY A 55 7.53 20.16 13.91
C GLY A 55 6.76 19.04 14.59
N ALA A 56 6.86 17.83 14.06
CA ALA A 56 6.36 16.64 14.72
C ALA A 56 7.55 15.90 15.36
N ALA A 57 7.96 16.40 16.53
CA ALA A 57 9.04 15.80 17.31
C ALA A 57 8.55 14.63 18.19
N ASN A 58 7.25 14.57 18.47
CA ASN A 58 6.63 13.55 19.31
C ASN A 58 5.51 12.80 18.58
N ASP A 59 5.21 11.57 19.00
CA ASP A 59 4.12 10.76 18.46
C ASP A 59 2.76 11.49 18.49
N ARG A 60 2.53 12.34 19.47
CA ARG A 60 1.31 13.15 19.58
C ARG A 60 1.19 14.22 18.49
N GLU A 61 2.32 14.74 18.00
CA GLU A 61 2.34 15.75 16.94
C GLU A 61 2.27 15.11 15.54
N LEU A 62 2.66 13.84 15.41
CA LEU A 62 2.52 13.05 14.20
C LEU A 62 1.06 12.59 13.96
N TRP A 63 0.27 12.49 15.02
CA TRP A 63 -1.10 11.98 14.93
C TRP A 63 -2.01 12.75 13.96
N PRO A 64 -2.05 14.10 13.94
CA PRO A 64 -2.87 14.83 12.98
C PRO A 64 -2.42 14.63 11.53
N PHE A 65 -1.11 14.43 11.28
CA PHE A 65 -0.60 14.11 9.94
C PHE A 65 -1.03 12.72 9.49
N ALA A 66 -0.98 11.74 10.38
CA ALA A 66 -1.46 10.39 10.11
C ALA A 66 -2.96 10.38 9.79
N PHE A 67 -3.74 11.13 10.57
CA PHE A 67 -5.18 11.27 10.35
C PHE A 67 -5.50 12.01 9.05
N ALA A 68 -4.79 13.10 8.75
CA ALA A 68 -4.94 13.82 7.49
C ALA A 68 -4.61 12.92 6.29
N LEU A 69 -3.50 12.16 6.37
CA LEU A 69 -3.13 11.20 5.33
C LEU A 69 -4.22 10.13 5.15
N LEU A 70 -4.76 9.60 6.24
CA LEU A 70 -5.85 8.63 6.21
C LEU A 70 -7.08 9.18 5.49
N VAL A 71 -7.51 10.39 5.82
CA VAL A 71 -8.66 11.06 5.17
C VAL A 71 -8.40 11.25 3.68
N VAL A 72 -7.20 11.71 3.32
CA VAL A 72 -6.80 11.88 1.91
C VAL A 72 -6.82 10.54 1.17
N VAL A 73 -6.29 9.47 1.77
CA VAL A 73 -6.29 8.14 1.17
C VAL A 73 -7.72 7.62 0.98
N ILE A 74 -8.58 7.75 1.99
CA ILE A 74 -10.00 7.36 1.87
C ILE A 74 -10.67 8.12 0.73
N TYR A 75 -10.47 9.43 0.64
CA TYR A 75 -11.02 10.26 -0.42
C TYR A 75 -10.50 9.84 -1.80
N LEU A 76 -9.19 9.60 -1.94
CA LEU A 76 -8.58 9.14 -3.20
C LEU A 76 -9.12 7.78 -3.64
N VAL A 77 -9.25 6.83 -2.72
CA VAL A 77 -9.78 5.50 -3.01
C VAL A 77 -11.25 5.57 -3.37
N ASP A 78 -12.04 6.39 -2.68
CA ASP A 78 -13.45 6.58 -3.03
C ASP A 78 -13.59 7.22 -4.41
N ARG A 79 -12.83 8.26 -4.69
CA ARG A 79 -12.80 8.91 -6.01
C ARG A 79 -12.35 7.95 -7.12
N PHE A 80 -11.36 7.11 -6.82
CA PHE A 80 -10.90 6.08 -7.74
C PHE A 80 -11.99 5.05 -8.05
N ARG A 81 -12.74 4.57 -7.04
CA ARG A 81 -13.84 3.61 -7.23
C ARG A 81 -14.92 4.13 -8.18
N HIS A 82 -15.23 5.42 -8.12
CA HIS A 82 -16.22 6.08 -8.99
C HIS A 82 -15.65 6.54 -10.34
N SER A 83 -14.35 6.33 -10.59
CA SER A 83 -13.73 6.66 -11.87
C SER A 83 -13.98 5.59 -12.94
N ARG A 84 -13.73 5.95 -14.21
CA ARG A 84 -13.78 4.99 -15.34
C ARG A 84 -12.85 3.80 -15.13
N LEU A 85 -11.69 4.04 -14.51
CA LEU A 85 -10.71 2.99 -14.22
C LEU A 85 -11.20 2.05 -13.10
N GLY A 86 -11.84 2.58 -12.07
CA GLY A 86 -12.45 1.79 -11.00
C GLY A 86 -13.58 0.91 -11.53
N SER A 87 -14.45 1.46 -12.37
CA SER A 87 -15.53 0.69 -13.03
C SER A 87 -14.98 -0.41 -13.93
N ALA A 88 -13.92 -0.11 -14.71
CA ALA A 88 -13.22 -1.09 -15.54
C ALA A 88 -12.56 -2.20 -14.69
N ALA A 89 -12.01 -1.87 -13.54
CA ALA A 89 -11.42 -2.84 -12.62
C ALA A 89 -12.47 -3.79 -12.05
N ILE A 90 -13.63 -3.27 -11.64
CA ILE A 90 -14.76 -4.08 -11.15
C ILE A 90 -15.27 -5.00 -12.26
N MET A 91 -15.48 -4.47 -13.47
CA MET A 91 -15.93 -5.25 -14.63
C MET A 91 -14.93 -6.38 -14.97
N THR A 92 -13.66 -6.08 -14.97
CA THR A 92 -12.58 -7.05 -15.22
C THR A 92 -12.54 -8.15 -14.15
N HIS A 93 -12.84 -7.80 -12.89
CA HIS A 93 -12.88 -8.77 -11.80
C HIS A 93 -14.12 -9.69 -11.87
N LEU A 94 -15.30 -9.13 -12.17
CA LEU A 94 -16.55 -9.88 -12.23
C LEU A 94 -16.62 -10.78 -13.47
N ASN A 95 -16.29 -10.25 -14.64
CA ASN A 95 -16.32 -11.00 -15.89
C ASN A 95 -15.24 -10.53 -16.86
N PRO A 96 -14.04 -11.15 -16.83
CA PRO A 96 -12.92 -10.77 -17.70
C PRO A 96 -13.25 -10.91 -19.20
N ARG A 97 -14.11 -11.86 -19.56
CA ARG A 97 -14.50 -12.06 -20.97
C ARG A 97 -15.38 -10.92 -21.48
N LEU A 98 -16.33 -10.49 -20.65
CA LEU A 98 -17.17 -9.36 -20.99
C LEU A 98 -16.35 -8.06 -21.12
N ALA A 99 -15.37 -7.86 -20.23
CA ALA A 99 -14.48 -6.71 -20.30
C ALA A 99 -13.70 -6.67 -21.63
N ILE A 100 -13.16 -7.81 -22.08
CA ILE A 100 -12.44 -7.91 -23.37
C ILE A 100 -13.37 -7.58 -24.55
N VAL A 101 -14.58 -8.12 -24.59
CA VAL A 101 -15.54 -7.84 -25.65
C VAL A 101 -15.95 -6.37 -25.66
N SER A 102 -15.95 -5.72 -24.49
CA SER A 102 -16.21 -4.28 -24.35
C SER A 102 -14.98 -3.41 -24.63
N GLY A 103 -13.88 -3.98 -25.15
CA GLY A 103 -12.66 -3.25 -25.49
C GLY A 103 -11.76 -2.91 -24.31
N ILE A 104 -12.01 -3.48 -23.13
CA ILE A 104 -11.20 -3.26 -21.93
C ILE A 104 -10.13 -4.35 -21.86
N ASP A 105 -8.86 -3.95 -21.82
CA ASP A 105 -7.74 -4.87 -21.61
C ASP A 105 -7.53 -5.11 -20.10
N PRO A 106 -7.75 -6.34 -19.61
CA PRO A 106 -7.58 -6.67 -18.19
C PRO A 106 -6.16 -6.46 -17.66
N GLN A 107 -5.14 -6.61 -18.51
CA GLN A 107 -3.74 -6.45 -18.11
C GLN A 107 -3.40 -4.99 -17.86
N GLN A 108 -3.83 -4.09 -18.76
CA GLN A 108 -3.63 -2.66 -18.58
C GLN A 108 -4.40 -2.11 -17.37
N VAL A 109 -5.60 -2.60 -17.13
CA VAL A 109 -6.39 -2.22 -15.96
C VAL A 109 -5.65 -2.61 -14.67
N ARG A 110 -5.15 -3.84 -14.56
CA ARG A 110 -4.37 -4.29 -13.39
C ARG A 110 -3.13 -3.45 -13.19
N LEU A 111 -2.38 -3.17 -14.24
CA LEU A 111 -1.17 -2.36 -14.15
C LEU A 111 -1.48 -0.95 -13.64
N LYS A 112 -2.54 -0.32 -14.16
CA LYS A 112 -2.97 1.02 -13.72
C LYS A 112 -3.43 1.04 -12.26
N VAL A 113 -4.17 0.00 -11.81
CA VAL A 113 -4.57 -0.15 -10.40
C VAL A 113 -3.34 -0.32 -9.51
N PHE A 114 -2.38 -1.14 -9.93
CA PHE A 114 -1.13 -1.34 -9.21
C PHE A 114 -0.32 -0.03 -9.09
N LEU A 115 -0.17 0.70 -10.19
CA LEU A 115 0.50 2.00 -10.20
C LEU A 115 -0.21 3.03 -9.33
N PHE A 116 -1.54 2.99 -9.23
CA PHE A 116 -2.30 3.86 -8.35
C PHE A 116 -2.09 3.51 -6.86
N SER A 117 -1.95 2.24 -6.52
CA SER A 117 -1.72 1.81 -5.14
C SER A 117 -0.31 2.16 -4.62
N ALA A 118 0.69 2.21 -5.49
CA ALA A 118 2.08 2.43 -5.13
C ALA A 118 2.34 3.74 -4.36
N PRO A 119 1.89 4.93 -4.81
CA PRO A 119 2.11 6.17 -4.07
C PRO A 119 1.36 6.21 -2.73
N ILE A 120 0.21 5.54 -2.62
CA ILE A 120 -0.54 5.42 -1.37
C ILE A 120 0.28 4.62 -0.35
N THR A 121 0.81 3.47 -0.76
CA THR A 121 1.66 2.64 0.10
C THR A 121 2.96 3.35 0.46
N ALA A 122 3.57 4.05 -0.50
CA ALA A 122 4.79 4.82 -0.27
C ALA A 122 4.57 5.95 0.76
N SER A 123 3.43 6.65 0.70
CA SER A 123 3.10 7.71 1.67
C SER A 123 2.88 7.16 3.09
N ALA A 124 2.28 5.98 3.21
CA ALA A 124 2.14 5.30 4.49
C ALA A 124 3.51 4.85 5.05
N GLY A 125 4.37 4.29 4.19
CA GLY A 125 5.75 3.92 4.57
C GLY A 125 6.59 5.12 4.97
N TRP A 126 6.43 6.25 4.27
CA TRP A 126 7.09 7.50 4.62
C TRP A 126 6.69 7.98 6.03
N LEU A 127 5.39 7.97 6.36
CA LEU A 127 4.92 8.35 7.70
C LEU A 127 5.42 7.39 8.78
N TYR A 128 5.43 6.07 8.49
CA TYR A 128 5.96 5.05 9.39
C TYR A 128 7.44 5.26 9.71
N ALA A 129 8.24 5.67 8.71
CA ALA A 129 9.66 5.96 8.89
C ALA A 129 9.90 7.09 9.91
N TYR A 130 9.10 8.15 9.85
CA TYR A 130 9.20 9.25 10.81
C TYR A 130 8.73 8.85 12.21
N GLN A 131 7.67 8.06 12.32
CA GLN A 131 7.16 7.60 13.60
C GLN A 131 8.16 6.73 14.35
N ARG A 132 8.86 5.85 13.62
CA ARG A 132 9.83 4.93 14.24
C ARG A 132 11.22 5.55 14.39
N ALA A 133 11.54 6.65 13.69
CA ALA A 133 12.89 7.20 13.56
C ALA A 133 13.95 6.17 13.12
N TYR A 134 13.49 5.01 12.65
CA TYR A 134 14.27 3.86 12.26
C TYR A 134 13.55 3.07 11.16
N VAL A 135 14.26 2.73 10.11
CA VAL A 135 13.76 1.92 9.00
C VAL A 135 14.77 0.83 8.67
N SER A 136 14.35 -0.42 8.75
CA SER A 136 15.13 -1.57 8.28
C SER A 136 14.45 -2.26 7.12
N ALA A 137 15.18 -3.08 6.39
CA ALA A 137 14.64 -3.89 5.31
C ALA A 137 13.62 -4.95 5.81
N ASP A 138 13.56 -5.21 7.11
CA ASP A 138 12.59 -6.14 7.73
C ASP A 138 11.14 -5.71 7.56
N ILE A 139 10.90 -4.41 7.25
CA ILE A 139 9.56 -3.91 6.89
C ILE A 139 9.01 -4.60 5.63
N LEU A 140 9.90 -5.08 4.76
CA LEU A 140 9.55 -5.83 3.56
C LEU A 140 9.29 -7.31 3.83
N ASP A 141 9.38 -7.74 5.10
CA ASP A 141 9.17 -9.13 5.49
C ASP A 141 7.70 -9.56 5.31
N SER A 142 7.52 -10.84 5.12
CA SER A 142 6.22 -11.50 4.90
C SER A 142 5.24 -11.29 6.04
N TYR A 143 5.70 -10.97 7.25
CA TYR A 143 4.84 -10.73 8.41
C TYR A 143 3.82 -9.62 8.17
N PHE A 144 4.27 -8.44 7.72
CA PHE A 144 3.36 -7.31 7.42
C PHE A 144 2.42 -7.62 6.26
N LEU A 145 2.90 -8.37 5.26
CA LEU A 145 2.08 -8.80 4.14
C LEU A 145 0.95 -9.72 4.60
N ILE A 146 1.26 -10.72 5.43
CA ILE A 146 0.28 -11.66 5.98
C ILE A 146 -0.74 -10.90 6.85
N LEU A 147 -0.30 -9.97 7.68
CA LEU A 147 -1.16 -9.17 8.55
C LEU A 147 -2.13 -8.31 7.73
N MET A 148 -1.64 -7.62 6.70
CA MET A 148 -2.48 -6.84 5.79
C MET A 148 -3.48 -7.72 5.03
N LEU A 149 -3.05 -8.89 4.58
CA LEU A 149 -3.88 -9.83 3.84
C LEU A 149 -4.98 -10.39 4.75
N THR A 150 -4.65 -10.71 5.99
CA THR A 150 -5.61 -11.15 7.01
C THR A 150 -6.63 -10.07 7.31
N ALA A 151 -6.20 -8.81 7.47
CA ALA A 151 -7.10 -7.68 7.70
C ALA A 151 -8.11 -7.51 6.55
N VAL A 152 -7.66 -7.64 5.30
CA VAL A 152 -8.54 -7.52 4.12
C VAL A 152 -9.51 -8.70 4.02
N VAL A 153 -9.07 -9.91 4.37
CA VAL A 153 -9.91 -11.13 4.29
C VAL A 153 -10.94 -11.16 5.41
N LEU A 154 -10.60 -10.72 6.62
CA LEU A 154 -11.43 -10.81 7.82
C LEU A 154 -12.76 -10.06 7.67
N ILE A 155 -12.75 -8.85 7.17
CA ILE A 155 -13.97 -8.02 7.03
C ILE A 155 -14.52 -8.01 5.60
N GLY A 156 -13.70 -8.48 4.65
CA GLY A 156 -14.09 -8.60 3.25
C GLY A 156 -13.84 -7.36 2.41
N ARG A 157 -13.83 -7.57 1.10
CA ARG A 157 -13.43 -6.58 0.08
C ARG A 157 -14.52 -5.57 -0.28
N ARG A 158 -15.74 -5.74 0.24
CA ARG A 158 -16.90 -4.93 -0.19
C ARG A 158 -16.98 -3.58 0.50
N LEU A 159 -16.49 -3.50 1.74
CA LEU A 159 -16.54 -2.27 2.53
C LEU A 159 -15.26 -1.45 2.31
N LEU A 160 -15.41 -0.17 1.96
CA LEU A 160 -14.30 0.77 1.80
C LEU A 160 -13.48 0.88 3.09
N LEU A 161 -14.17 0.91 4.23
CA LEU A 161 -13.57 1.01 5.56
C LEU A 161 -13.25 -0.36 6.18
N GLY A 162 -13.52 -1.47 5.47
CA GLY A 162 -13.30 -2.82 5.96
C GLY A 162 -11.90 -3.07 6.52
N PRO A 163 -10.82 -2.80 5.75
CA PRO A 163 -9.46 -2.99 6.23
C PRO A 163 -9.11 -2.13 7.45
N LEU A 164 -9.70 -0.94 7.56
CA LEU A 164 -9.51 -0.03 8.70
C LEU A 164 -10.09 -0.63 9.98
N ILE A 165 -11.34 -1.09 9.93
CA ILE A 165 -12.02 -1.75 11.05
C ILE A 165 -11.28 -3.02 11.46
N ALA A 166 -10.83 -3.83 10.46
CA ALA A 166 -10.04 -5.03 10.72
C ALA A 166 -8.73 -4.73 11.44
N THR A 167 -8.01 -3.70 11.00
CA THR A 167 -6.74 -3.30 11.62
C THR A 167 -6.96 -2.85 13.06
N VAL A 168 -7.99 -2.04 13.32
CA VAL A 168 -8.35 -1.62 14.69
C VAL A 168 -8.68 -2.85 15.55
N MET A 169 -9.45 -3.80 15.04
CA MET A 169 -9.77 -5.04 15.78
C MET A 169 -8.54 -5.88 16.10
N ILE A 170 -7.59 -5.98 15.17
CA ILE A 170 -6.36 -6.77 15.37
C ILE A 170 -5.44 -6.07 16.38
N LEU A 171 -5.38 -4.73 16.38
CA LEU A 171 -4.50 -3.97 17.28
C LEU A 171 -5.06 -3.85 18.70
N THR A 172 -6.35 -4.12 18.93
CA THR A 172 -7.00 -4.07 20.24
C THR A 172 -6.99 -5.41 20.98
N GLN A 173 -6.43 -6.47 20.37
CA GLN A 173 -6.22 -7.76 21.02
C GLN A 173 -4.80 -7.90 21.56
#